data_6cd1f4e8c8a7d428d2b0a313eb8b1e66
#
_entry.id   6cd1f4e8c8a7d428d2b0a313eb8b1e66
#
_cell.length_a   1.000
_cell.length_b   1.000
_cell.length_c   1.000
_cell.angle_alpha   90.00
_cell.angle_beta   90.00
_cell.angle_gamma   90.00
#
_symmetry.space_group_name_H-M   'P 1'
#
loop_
_entity.id
_entity.type
_entity.pdbx_description
1 polymer ?
#
loop_
_entity_poly.entity_id
_entity_poly.type
_entity_poly.pdbx_seq_one_letter_code
_entity_poly.pdbx_strand_id
1 'polypeptide(L)'
;MKEIIRHKIKHNLKRVETSIKWVLFAIISGVVAGGAGTLFYFGMTLVTLIRIKHPWLIFLLPFGGLVIVGCYRLLHDEHDTGTNLVISAIHSDDNLPLKMAPLIFISTLITHLFGGSAGREGAALQLGGSIGNGIGKLFHFDDKDKHIMIMCGMSACFSALFGTPMAAAIFSMEVVSVGIMYYAALVPCVISSLVAHGIAVSFGISQELFLIDSIP
;
A
#
# COMPACT_ATOMS: atom_id res chain seq x y z
N MET A 1 9.35 4.97 48.00
CA MET A 1 9.20 3.64 47.38
C MET A 1 7.85 3.45 46.69
N LYS A 2 6.71 3.71 47.38
CA LYS A 2 5.35 3.57 46.77
C LYS A 2 5.11 4.49 45.57
N GLU A 3 5.58 5.71 45.54
CA GLU A 3 5.42 6.64 44.41
C GLU A 3 6.20 6.21 43.16
N ILE A 4 7.42 5.72 43.34
CA ILE A 4 8.25 5.21 42.24
C ILE A 4 7.58 3.98 41.58
N ILE A 5 7.03 3.07 42.38
CA ILE A 5 6.30 1.91 41.93
C ILE A 5 5.04 2.33 41.15
N ARG A 6 4.27 3.28 41.71
CA ARG A 6 3.06 3.80 41.06
C ARG A 6 3.35 4.50 39.75
N HIS A 7 4.43 5.26 39.67
CA HIS A 7 4.88 5.90 38.42
C HIS A 7 5.30 4.86 37.38
N LYS A 8 6.03 3.81 37.78
CA LYS A 8 6.47 2.74 36.92
C LYS A 8 5.29 1.91 36.37
N ILE A 9 4.30 1.62 37.22
CA ILE A 9 3.07 0.93 36.82
C ILE A 9 2.28 1.77 35.80
N LYS A 10 2.09 3.08 36.10
CA LYS A 10 1.37 3.98 35.17
C LYS A 10 2.07 4.11 33.80
N HIS A 11 3.39 4.15 33.82
CA HIS A 11 4.18 4.19 32.58
C HIS A 11 4.07 2.89 31.76
N ASN A 12 4.10 1.74 32.43
CA ASN A 12 3.93 0.44 31.78
C ASN A 12 2.50 0.27 31.23
N LEU A 13 1.47 0.69 31.95
CA LEU A 13 0.09 0.68 31.49
C LEU A 13 -0.08 1.52 30.22
N LYS A 14 0.50 2.72 30.18
CA LYS A 14 0.45 3.58 29.00
C LYS A 14 1.16 2.97 27.79
N ARG A 15 2.28 2.25 28.01
CA ARG A 15 2.97 1.51 26.93
C ARG A 15 2.10 0.37 26.38
N VAL A 16 1.46 -0.39 27.25
CA VAL A 16 0.56 -1.48 26.84
C VAL A 16 -0.63 -0.94 26.05
N GLU A 17 -1.25 0.14 26.54
CA GLU A 17 -2.34 0.83 25.83
C GLU A 17 -1.93 1.27 24.42
N THR A 18 -0.76 1.92 24.30
CA THR A 18 -0.21 2.32 23.00
C THR A 18 0.06 1.12 22.08
N SER A 19 0.59 0.02 22.64
CA SER A 19 0.85 -1.19 21.85
C SER A 19 -0.45 -1.81 21.34
N ILE A 20 -1.48 -1.90 22.18
CA ILE A 20 -2.81 -2.42 21.77
C ILE A 20 -3.42 -1.52 20.70
N LYS A 21 -3.34 -0.20 20.86
CA LYS A 21 -3.76 0.76 19.82
C LYS A 21 -3.12 0.42 18.47
N TRP A 22 -1.80 0.29 18.42
CA TRP A 22 -1.09 0.02 17.17
C TRP A 22 -1.39 -1.34 16.57
N VAL A 23 -1.55 -2.38 17.38
CA VAL A 23 -1.96 -3.71 16.89
C VAL A 23 -3.35 -3.61 16.22
N LEU A 24 -4.30 -2.94 16.85
CA LEU A 24 -5.64 -2.81 16.34
C LEU A 24 -5.68 -2.02 15.01
N PHE A 25 -4.98 -0.89 14.94
CA PHE A 25 -4.92 -0.08 13.71
C PHE A 25 -4.12 -0.77 12.60
N ALA A 26 -3.09 -1.53 12.93
CA ALA A 26 -2.37 -2.35 11.96
C ALA A 26 -3.28 -3.43 11.35
N ILE A 27 -4.14 -4.06 12.15
CA ILE A 27 -5.14 -5.03 11.66
C ILE A 27 -6.15 -4.32 10.73
N ILE A 28 -6.69 -3.16 11.14
CA ILE A 28 -7.62 -2.39 10.31
C ILE A 28 -6.97 -2.02 8.96
N SER A 29 -5.75 -1.49 8.99
CA SER A 29 -4.98 -1.16 7.79
C SER A 29 -4.74 -2.41 6.93
N GLY A 30 -4.36 -3.52 7.54
CA GLY A 30 -4.17 -4.81 6.89
C GLY A 30 -5.42 -5.30 6.17
N VAL A 31 -6.59 -5.17 6.81
CA VAL A 31 -7.87 -5.56 6.20
C VAL A 31 -8.25 -4.66 5.04
N VAL A 32 -8.21 -3.34 5.23
CA VAL A 32 -8.70 -2.39 4.23
C VAL A 32 -7.73 -2.29 3.05
N ALA A 33 -6.45 -2.01 3.31
CA ALA A 33 -5.46 -1.88 2.25
C ALA A 33 -5.09 -3.23 1.63
N GLY A 34 -5.07 -4.31 2.43
CA GLY A 34 -4.89 -5.67 1.92
C GLY A 34 -6.04 -6.13 1.05
N GLY A 35 -7.29 -5.82 1.42
CA GLY A 35 -8.47 -6.06 0.58
C GLY A 35 -8.40 -5.30 -0.75
N ALA A 36 -8.00 -4.03 -0.72
CA ALA A 36 -7.78 -3.24 -1.93
C ALA A 36 -6.66 -3.80 -2.81
N GLY A 37 -5.54 -4.24 -2.22
CA GLY A 37 -4.44 -4.91 -2.93
C GLY A 37 -4.86 -6.25 -3.56
N THR A 38 -5.66 -7.03 -2.84
CA THR A 38 -6.27 -8.28 -3.35
C THR A 38 -7.17 -8.01 -4.55
N LEU A 39 -8.04 -7.00 -4.46
CA LEU A 39 -8.90 -6.57 -5.58
C LEU A 39 -8.06 -6.10 -6.78
N PHE A 40 -6.97 -5.36 -6.51
CA PHE A 40 -6.04 -4.91 -7.53
C PHE A 40 -5.36 -6.07 -8.24
N TYR A 41 -4.95 -7.10 -7.51
CA TYR A 41 -4.39 -8.33 -8.09
C TYR A 41 -5.37 -8.99 -9.07
N PHE A 42 -6.64 -9.18 -8.68
CA PHE A 42 -7.65 -9.75 -9.58
C PHE A 42 -7.91 -8.87 -10.78
N GLY A 43 -7.98 -7.55 -10.60
CA GLY A 43 -8.12 -6.61 -11.70
C GLY A 43 -6.96 -6.74 -12.70
N MET A 44 -5.72 -6.79 -12.22
CA MET A 44 -4.52 -6.96 -13.04
C MET A 44 -4.52 -8.29 -13.81
N THR A 45 -4.89 -9.37 -13.13
CA THR A 45 -5.01 -10.70 -13.75
C THR A 45 -6.07 -10.70 -14.87
N LEU A 46 -7.24 -10.11 -14.59
CA LEU A 46 -8.33 -10.02 -15.55
C LEU A 46 -7.92 -9.25 -16.82
N VAL A 47 -7.37 -8.05 -16.66
CA VAL A 47 -6.97 -7.21 -17.81
C VAL A 47 -5.83 -7.86 -18.61
N THR A 48 -4.92 -8.57 -17.95
CA THR A 48 -3.84 -9.32 -18.60
C THR A 48 -4.41 -10.47 -19.43
N LEU A 49 -5.38 -11.22 -18.90
CA LEU A 49 -6.05 -12.29 -19.65
C LEU A 49 -6.82 -11.76 -20.88
N ILE A 50 -7.51 -10.63 -20.73
CA ILE A 50 -8.21 -9.97 -21.84
C ILE A 50 -7.20 -9.56 -22.91
N ARG A 51 -6.09 -8.94 -22.54
CA ARG A 51 -5.03 -8.52 -23.46
C ARG A 51 -4.42 -9.69 -24.22
N ILE A 52 -4.15 -10.81 -23.55
CA ILE A 52 -3.60 -12.02 -24.20
C ILE A 52 -4.57 -12.56 -25.25
N LYS A 53 -5.86 -12.52 -24.98
CA LYS A 53 -6.90 -12.95 -25.93
C LYS A 53 -7.09 -11.98 -27.10
N HIS A 54 -6.78 -10.69 -26.88
CA HIS A 54 -6.99 -9.62 -27.86
C HIS A 54 -5.73 -8.77 -28.06
N PRO A 55 -4.68 -9.30 -28.73
CA PRO A 55 -3.39 -8.60 -28.90
C PRO A 55 -3.50 -7.25 -29.61
N TRP A 56 -4.53 -7.08 -30.45
CA TRP A 56 -4.79 -5.84 -31.19
C TRP A 56 -5.10 -4.64 -30.29
N LEU A 57 -5.44 -4.85 -29.00
CA LEU A 57 -5.68 -3.77 -28.03
C LEU A 57 -4.47 -2.84 -27.87
N ILE A 58 -3.27 -3.26 -28.20
CA ILE A 58 -2.05 -2.43 -28.15
C ILE A 58 -2.16 -1.20 -29.06
N PHE A 59 -2.87 -1.29 -30.18
CA PHE A 59 -3.07 -0.15 -31.06
C PHE A 59 -3.98 0.94 -30.47
N LEU A 60 -4.74 0.61 -29.42
CA LEU A 60 -5.56 1.54 -28.67
C LEU A 60 -4.84 2.17 -27.46
N LEU A 61 -3.55 1.89 -27.26
CA LEU A 61 -2.76 2.45 -26.17
C LEU A 61 -2.81 4.00 -26.11
N PRO A 62 -2.73 4.74 -27.23
CA PRO A 62 -2.88 6.20 -27.20
C PRO A 62 -4.26 6.65 -26.69
N PHE A 63 -5.32 5.92 -27.05
CA PHE A 63 -6.66 6.18 -26.54
C PHE A 63 -6.75 5.89 -25.04
N GLY A 64 -6.15 4.81 -24.55
CA GLY A 64 -6.00 4.51 -23.12
C GLY A 64 -5.33 5.66 -22.36
N GLY A 65 -4.26 6.22 -22.93
CA GLY A 65 -3.58 7.40 -22.37
C GLY A 65 -4.48 8.61 -22.26
N LEU A 66 -5.30 8.89 -23.27
CA LEU A 66 -6.28 9.99 -23.22
C LEU A 66 -7.33 9.78 -22.14
N VAL A 67 -7.81 8.55 -21.96
CA VAL A 67 -8.77 8.21 -20.90
C VAL A 67 -8.13 8.44 -19.52
N ILE A 68 -6.88 7.99 -19.31
CA ILE A 68 -6.14 8.22 -18.06
C ILE A 68 -6.01 9.72 -17.77
N VAL A 69 -5.54 10.51 -18.73
CA VAL A 69 -5.44 11.97 -18.57
C VAL A 69 -6.79 12.58 -18.25
N GLY A 70 -7.86 12.13 -18.91
CA GLY A 70 -9.23 12.55 -18.60
C GLY A 70 -9.64 12.24 -17.15
N CYS A 71 -9.32 11.07 -16.63
CA CYS A 71 -9.58 10.68 -15.23
C CYS A 71 -8.82 11.59 -14.24
N TYR A 72 -7.54 11.88 -14.52
CA TYR A 72 -6.73 12.77 -13.68
C TYR A 72 -7.29 14.21 -13.68
N ARG A 73 -7.70 14.73 -14.83
CA ARG A 73 -8.35 16.04 -14.94
C ARG A 73 -9.69 16.13 -14.21
N LEU A 74 -10.53 15.11 -14.36
CA LEU A 74 -11.83 15.05 -13.68
C LEU A 74 -11.71 15.09 -12.15
N LEU A 75 -10.66 14.46 -11.60
CA LEU A 75 -10.41 14.42 -10.17
C LEU A 75 -9.54 15.58 -9.66
N HIS A 76 -9.17 16.53 -10.56
CA HIS A 76 -8.30 17.68 -10.24
C HIS A 76 -6.99 17.24 -9.56
N ASP A 77 -6.30 16.24 -10.13
CA ASP A 77 -5.06 15.67 -9.62
C ASP A 77 -3.95 15.69 -10.69
N GLU A 78 -3.90 16.77 -11.48
CA GLU A 78 -2.97 16.91 -12.61
C GLU A 78 -1.49 17.02 -12.18
N HIS A 79 -1.24 17.32 -10.90
CA HIS A 79 0.09 17.48 -10.33
C HIS A 79 0.55 16.25 -9.51
N ASP A 80 -0.08 15.10 -9.73
CA ASP A 80 0.36 13.87 -9.10
C ASP A 80 1.79 13.52 -9.53
N THR A 81 2.70 13.45 -8.57
CA THR A 81 4.09 13.07 -8.78
C THR A 81 4.33 11.57 -8.62
N GLY A 82 3.26 10.78 -8.61
CA GLY A 82 3.33 9.32 -8.50
C GLY A 82 3.81 8.88 -7.11
N THR A 83 4.66 7.86 -7.09
CA THR A 83 5.22 7.30 -5.84
C THR A 83 5.96 8.35 -5.01
N ASN A 84 6.54 9.37 -5.65
CA ASN A 84 7.22 10.47 -4.96
C ASN A 84 6.26 11.26 -4.05
N LEU A 85 4.97 11.38 -4.40
CA LEU A 85 3.99 12.03 -3.54
C LEU A 85 3.78 11.28 -2.23
N VAL A 86 3.79 9.94 -2.26
CA VAL A 86 3.67 9.12 -1.04
C VAL A 86 4.90 9.30 -0.15
N ILE A 87 6.09 9.31 -0.75
CA ILE A 87 7.34 9.52 -0.04
C ILE A 87 7.38 10.94 0.56
N SER A 88 7.01 11.94 -0.23
CA SER A 88 6.93 13.34 0.21
C SER A 88 5.93 13.55 1.35
N ALA A 89 4.78 12.87 1.30
CA ALA A 89 3.76 12.94 2.35
C ALA A 89 4.26 12.45 3.73
N ILE A 90 5.29 11.62 3.75
CA ILE A 90 5.90 11.15 5.00
C ILE A 90 7.00 12.11 5.48
N HIS A 91 7.67 12.83 4.56
CA HIS A 91 8.79 13.71 4.91
C HIS A 91 8.37 15.16 5.15
N SER A 92 7.39 15.65 4.39
CA SER A 92 7.07 17.09 4.28
C SER A 92 5.63 17.39 4.68
N ASP A 93 4.92 16.45 5.30
CA ASP A 93 3.49 16.56 5.65
C ASP A 93 2.60 16.93 4.46
N ASP A 94 3.05 16.62 3.23
CA ASP A 94 2.27 16.85 2.04
C ASP A 94 0.96 16.06 2.10
N ASN A 95 -0.09 16.67 1.58
CA ASN A 95 -1.40 16.07 1.62
C ASN A 95 -1.52 14.91 0.62
N LEU A 96 -1.53 13.67 1.10
CA LEU A 96 -1.82 12.50 0.29
C LEU A 96 -3.35 12.30 0.20
N PRO A 97 -3.99 12.62 -0.93
CA PRO A 97 -5.44 12.53 -1.04
C PRO A 97 -5.92 11.09 -1.20
N LEU A 98 -7.03 10.73 -0.54
CA LEU A 98 -7.63 9.40 -0.69
C LEU A 98 -8.12 9.13 -2.13
N LYS A 99 -8.46 10.18 -2.91
CA LYS A 99 -8.85 10.07 -4.32
C LYS A 99 -7.76 9.47 -5.22
N MET A 100 -6.49 9.53 -4.79
CA MET A 100 -5.37 8.90 -5.49
C MET A 100 -5.52 7.38 -5.55
N ALA A 101 -6.08 6.74 -4.52
CA ALA A 101 -6.25 5.28 -4.49
C ALA A 101 -7.08 4.75 -5.68
N PRO A 102 -8.31 5.19 -5.93
CA PRO A 102 -9.06 4.74 -7.11
C PRO A 102 -8.43 5.19 -8.42
N LEU A 103 -7.75 6.34 -8.44
CA LEU A 103 -7.14 6.89 -9.65
C LEU A 103 -5.99 6.00 -10.12
N ILE A 104 -5.04 5.67 -9.24
CA ILE A 104 -3.91 4.79 -9.58
C ILE A 104 -4.38 3.37 -9.90
N PHE A 105 -5.41 2.88 -9.19
CA PHE A 105 -6.01 1.59 -9.46
C PHE A 105 -6.52 1.50 -10.91
N ILE A 106 -7.37 2.44 -11.31
CA ILE A 106 -8.00 2.46 -12.64
C ILE A 106 -6.96 2.72 -13.73
N SER A 107 -6.08 3.70 -13.56
CA SER A 107 -5.07 4.06 -14.56
C SER A 107 -4.08 2.92 -14.83
N THR A 108 -3.69 2.19 -13.78
CA THR A 108 -2.81 1.03 -13.94
C THR A 108 -3.51 -0.11 -14.68
N LEU A 109 -4.77 -0.40 -14.38
CA LEU A 109 -5.56 -1.40 -15.11
C LEU A 109 -5.72 -1.02 -16.59
N ILE A 110 -6.03 0.24 -16.90
CA ILE A 110 -6.14 0.73 -18.28
C ILE A 110 -4.80 0.57 -19.01
N THR A 111 -3.71 0.97 -18.39
CA THR A 111 -2.37 0.84 -18.98
C THR A 111 -2.05 -0.61 -19.34
N HIS A 112 -2.31 -1.55 -18.43
CA HIS A 112 -2.06 -2.98 -18.68
C HIS A 112 -3.01 -3.59 -19.71
N LEU A 113 -4.28 -3.16 -19.73
CA LEU A 113 -5.26 -3.62 -20.70
C LEU A 113 -4.81 -3.31 -22.13
N PHE A 114 -4.28 -2.12 -22.35
CA PHE A 114 -3.78 -1.69 -23.66
C PHE A 114 -2.32 -2.05 -23.91
N GLY A 115 -1.70 -2.87 -23.07
CA GLY A 115 -0.35 -3.40 -23.28
C GLY A 115 0.79 -2.45 -22.93
N GLY A 116 0.50 -1.35 -22.25
CA GLY A 116 1.53 -0.48 -21.69
C GLY A 116 2.29 -1.15 -20.55
N SER A 117 3.57 -0.83 -20.41
CA SER A 117 4.43 -1.34 -19.34
C SER A 117 4.41 -0.36 -18.19
N ALA A 118 3.64 -0.67 -17.14
CA ALA A 118 3.62 0.08 -15.88
C ALA A 118 4.00 -0.84 -14.73
N GLY A 119 4.80 -0.32 -13.77
CA GLY A 119 5.18 -1.07 -12.57
C GLY A 119 3.99 -1.24 -11.63
N ARG A 120 3.80 -2.47 -11.12
CA ARG A 120 2.76 -2.77 -10.12
C ARG A 120 3.19 -2.31 -8.72
N GLU A 121 4.49 -2.22 -8.49
CA GLU A 121 5.10 -1.89 -7.20
C GLU A 121 4.73 -0.47 -6.76
N GLY A 122 4.98 0.52 -7.61
CA GLY A 122 4.62 1.91 -7.35
C GLY A 122 3.13 2.11 -7.17
N ALA A 123 2.31 1.43 -7.97
CA ALA A 123 0.86 1.46 -7.84
C ALA A 123 0.39 0.88 -6.49
N ALA A 124 0.98 -0.22 -6.02
CA ALA A 124 0.68 -0.82 -4.72
C ALA A 124 1.03 0.13 -3.56
N LEU A 125 2.18 0.81 -3.65
CA LEU A 125 2.59 1.79 -2.64
C LEU A 125 1.64 2.99 -2.59
N GLN A 126 1.28 3.54 -3.74
CA GLN A 126 0.36 4.69 -3.83
C GLN A 126 -1.04 4.32 -3.34
N LEU A 127 -1.56 3.17 -3.78
CA LEU A 127 -2.86 2.65 -3.35
C LEU A 127 -2.90 2.44 -1.84
N GLY A 128 -1.93 1.69 -1.31
CA GLY A 128 -1.82 1.38 0.11
C GLY A 128 -1.56 2.60 0.96
N GLY A 129 -0.62 3.46 0.56
CA GLY A 129 -0.26 4.69 1.27
C GLY A 129 -1.44 5.67 1.36
N SER A 130 -2.17 5.86 0.25
CA SER A 130 -3.36 6.72 0.21
C SER A 130 -4.48 6.21 1.14
N ILE A 131 -4.71 4.89 1.17
CA ILE A 131 -5.67 4.25 2.09
C ILE A 131 -5.20 4.42 3.54
N GLY A 132 -3.93 4.15 3.83
CA GLY A 132 -3.34 4.33 5.16
C GLY A 132 -3.49 5.75 5.68
N ASN A 133 -3.18 6.75 4.84
CA ASN A 133 -3.39 8.16 5.17
C ASN A 133 -4.87 8.49 5.38
N GLY A 134 -5.76 7.92 4.57
CA GLY A 134 -7.21 8.07 4.72
C GLY A 134 -7.69 7.56 6.08
N ILE A 135 -7.21 6.40 6.52
CA ILE A 135 -7.50 5.84 7.84
C ILE A 135 -6.94 6.78 8.95
N GLY A 136 -5.69 7.24 8.82
CA GLY A 136 -5.08 8.16 9.78
C GLY A 136 -5.87 9.47 9.93
N LYS A 137 -6.36 10.03 8.84
CA LYS A 137 -7.23 11.22 8.84
C LYS A 137 -8.59 10.95 9.48
N LEU A 138 -9.21 9.83 9.18
CA LEU A 138 -10.51 9.44 9.72
C LEU A 138 -10.48 9.35 11.26
N PHE A 139 -9.38 8.84 11.81
CA PHE A 139 -9.18 8.71 13.26
C PHE A 139 -8.46 9.90 13.90
N HIS A 140 -8.27 10.99 13.16
CA HIS A 140 -7.66 12.24 13.65
C HIS A 140 -6.29 12.03 14.29
N PHE A 141 -5.44 11.20 13.67
CA PHE A 141 -4.08 10.98 14.16
C PHE A 141 -3.21 12.21 13.95
N ASP A 142 -2.22 12.37 14.83
CA ASP A 142 -1.14 13.35 14.62
C ASP A 142 -0.26 12.94 13.42
N ASP A 143 0.61 13.82 12.97
CA ASP A 143 1.38 13.60 11.74
C ASP A 143 2.32 12.40 11.85
N LYS A 144 2.90 12.16 13.02
CA LYS A 144 3.76 10.99 13.28
C LYS A 144 2.99 9.67 13.18
N ASP A 145 1.80 9.63 13.77
CA ASP A 145 0.92 8.47 13.74
C ASP A 145 0.38 8.23 12.31
N LYS A 146 0.09 9.31 11.54
CA LYS A 146 -0.28 9.22 10.12
C LYS A 146 0.84 8.61 9.29
N HIS A 147 2.10 8.99 9.51
CA HIS A 147 3.24 8.40 8.79
C HIS A 147 3.31 6.88 9.02
N ILE A 148 3.11 6.42 10.25
CA ILE A 148 3.03 4.97 10.53
C ILE A 148 1.86 4.33 9.78
N MET A 149 0.69 4.97 9.75
CA MET A 149 -0.47 4.44 9.03
C MET A 149 -0.26 4.38 7.51
N ILE A 150 0.42 5.36 6.91
CA ILE A 150 0.81 5.32 5.50
C ILE A 150 1.69 4.10 5.23
N MET A 151 2.75 3.90 6.04
CA MET A 151 3.64 2.74 5.92
C MET A 151 2.91 1.41 6.13
N CYS A 152 1.97 1.32 7.08
CA CYS A 152 1.12 0.14 7.27
C CYS A 152 0.27 -0.16 6.03
N GLY A 153 -0.33 0.86 5.43
CA GLY A 153 -1.13 0.71 4.21
C GLY A 153 -0.29 0.25 3.02
N MET A 154 0.90 0.86 2.82
CA MET A 154 1.86 0.46 1.81
C MET A 154 2.26 -1.02 1.97
N SER A 155 2.66 -1.40 3.19
CA SER A 155 3.05 -2.75 3.56
C SER A 155 1.94 -3.78 3.31
N ALA A 156 0.70 -3.46 3.69
CA ALA A 156 -0.46 -4.31 3.49
C ALA A 156 -0.77 -4.53 2.00
N CYS A 157 -0.86 -3.45 1.23
CA CYS A 157 -1.19 -3.53 -0.19
C CYS A 157 -0.11 -4.29 -0.98
N PHE A 158 1.16 -3.99 -0.71
CA PHE A 158 2.30 -4.68 -1.32
C PHE A 158 2.31 -6.18 -0.97
N SER A 159 2.07 -6.52 0.30
CA SER A 159 2.01 -7.90 0.76
C SER A 159 0.88 -8.70 0.10
N ALA A 160 -0.31 -8.09 -0.04
CA ALA A 160 -1.44 -8.73 -0.69
C ALA A 160 -1.18 -8.98 -2.18
N LEU A 161 -0.47 -8.07 -2.85
CA LEU A 161 -0.18 -8.17 -4.29
C LEU A 161 0.93 -9.18 -4.61
N PHE A 162 2.00 -9.22 -3.80
CA PHE A 162 3.21 -10.01 -4.09
C PHE A 162 3.36 -11.26 -3.21
N GLY A 163 2.55 -11.42 -2.17
CA GLY A 163 2.59 -12.56 -1.27
C GLY A 163 3.84 -12.63 -0.37
N THR A 164 4.51 -11.51 -0.14
CA THR A 164 5.80 -11.42 0.58
C THR A 164 5.70 -10.51 1.82
N PRO A 165 5.04 -10.93 2.91
CA PRO A 165 4.69 -10.04 4.02
C PRO A 165 5.90 -9.43 4.73
N MET A 166 6.97 -10.19 4.96
CA MET A 166 8.17 -9.67 5.64
C MET A 166 8.93 -8.67 4.77
N ALA A 167 9.10 -8.99 3.49
CA ALA A 167 9.73 -8.08 2.54
C ALA A 167 8.89 -6.80 2.35
N ALA A 168 7.57 -6.92 2.29
CA ALA A 168 6.65 -5.79 2.20
C ALA A 168 6.78 -4.83 3.39
N ALA A 169 6.87 -5.36 4.62
CA ALA A 169 7.03 -4.55 5.81
C ALA A 169 8.36 -3.77 5.80
N ILE A 170 9.47 -4.45 5.50
CA ILE A 170 10.80 -3.81 5.44
C ILE A 170 10.85 -2.80 4.30
N PHE A 171 10.37 -3.17 3.10
CA PHE A 171 10.37 -2.31 1.93
C PHE A 171 9.59 -1.01 2.16
N SER A 172 8.42 -1.08 2.80
CA SER A 172 7.60 0.10 3.08
C SER A 172 8.27 1.09 4.03
N MET A 173 9.15 0.64 4.92
CA MET A 173 9.92 1.50 5.81
C MET A 173 11.18 2.04 5.14
N GLU A 174 11.83 1.24 4.28
CA GLU A 174 13.10 1.60 3.63
C GLU A 174 12.88 2.55 2.44
N VAL A 175 11.79 2.38 1.68
CA VAL A 175 11.49 3.24 0.52
C VAL A 175 11.23 4.69 0.91
N VAL A 176 10.79 4.92 2.15
CA VAL A 176 10.53 6.25 2.67
C VAL A 176 11.83 7.03 2.90
N SER A 177 12.84 6.39 3.49
CA SER A 177 14.11 7.06 3.80
C SER A 177 15.24 6.06 3.69
N VAL A 178 15.93 6.08 2.57
CA VAL A 178 17.02 5.16 2.29
C VAL A 178 18.11 5.24 3.37
N GLY A 179 18.39 4.09 4.00
CA GLY A 179 19.41 3.97 5.04
C GLY A 179 18.97 4.43 6.44
N ILE A 180 17.73 4.91 6.62
CA ILE A 180 17.20 5.31 7.94
C ILE A 180 15.85 4.61 8.16
N MET A 181 15.88 3.49 8.85
CA MET A 181 14.66 2.73 9.14
C MET A 181 13.84 3.35 10.27
N TYR A 182 12.55 3.57 10.04
CA TYR A 182 11.62 4.10 11.05
C TYR A 182 11.12 2.96 11.95
N TYR A 183 11.91 2.56 12.93
CA TYR A 183 11.67 1.39 13.78
C TYR A 183 10.31 1.38 14.52
N ALA A 184 9.73 2.57 14.78
CA ALA A 184 8.40 2.65 15.40
C ALA A 184 7.30 2.02 14.54
N ALA A 185 7.48 1.98 13.22
CA ALA A 185 6.54 1.38 12.27
C ALA A 185 6.75 -0.13 12.07
N LEU A 186 7.86 -0.72 12.55
CA LEU A 186 8.22 -2.11 12.25
C LEU A 186 7.10 -3.09 12.66
N VAL A 187 6.69 -3.06 13.91
CA VAL A 187 5.66 -3.98 14.42
C VAL A 187 4.30 -3.74 13.73
N PRO A 188 3.79 -2.50 13.63
CA PRO A 188 2.57 -2.23 12.89
C PRO A 188 2.62 -2.67 11.41
N CYS A 189 3.71 -2.42 10.69
CA CYS A 189 3.86 -2.84 9.29
C CYS A 189 3.88 -4.37 9.13
N VAL A 190 4.58 -5.08 10.02
CA VAL A 190 4.61 -6.56 10.01
C VAL A 190 3.21 -7.13 10.26
N ILE A 191 2.49 -6.61 11.25
CA ILE A 191 1.12 -7.08 11.54
C ILE A 191 0.20 -6.78 10.36
N SER A 192 0.24 -5.57 9.82
CA SER A 192 -0.57 -5.14 8.68
C SER A 192 -0.31 -6.01 7.44
N SER A 193 0.96 -6.29 7.12
CA SER A 193 1.35 -7.13 5.99
C SER A 193 0.93 -8.59 6.15
N LEU A 194 1.04 -9.15 7.36
CA LEU A 194 0.61 -10.52 7.65
C LEU A 194 -0.92 -10.68 7.54
N VAL A 195 -1.68 -9.71 8.05
CA VAL A 195 -3.15 -9.69 7.93
C VAL A 195 -3.55 -9.61 6.46
N ALA A 196 -2.93 -8.71 5.69
CA ALA A 196 -3.17 -8.55 4.27
C ALA A 196 -2.82 -9.81 3.47
N HIS A 197 -1.70 -10.46 3.78
CA HIS A 197 -1.32 -11.74 3.20
C HIS A 197 -2.35 -12.84 3.49
N GLY A 198 -2.81 -12.93 4.74
CA GLY A 198 -3.85 -13.88 5.13
C GLY A 198 -5.13 -13.70 4.33
N ILE A 199 -5.54 -12.44 4.07
CA ILE A 199 -6.69 -12.13 3.22
C ILE A 199 -6.42 -12.58 1.78
N ALA A 200 -5.30 -12.20 1.19
CA ALA A 200 -4.94 -12.57 -0.18
C ALA A 200 -4.95 -14.10 -0.38
N VAL A 201 -4.36 -14.85 0.56
CA VAL A 201 -4.35 -16.33 0.54
C VAL A 201 -5.75 -16.90 0.68
N SER A 202 -6.63 -16.32 1.50
CA SER A 202 -8.02 -16.78 1.65
C SER A 202 -8.83 -16.64 0.35
N PHE A 203 -8.43 -15.71 -0.53
CA PHE A 203 -8.98 -15.57 -1.89
C PHE A 203 -8.21 -16.37 -2.95
N GLY A 204 -7.29 -17.24 -2.56
CA GLY A 204 -6.55 -18.12 -3.47
C GLY A 204 -5.36 -17.47 -4.18
N ILE A 205 -4.92 -16.29 -3.74
CA ILE A 205 -3.70 -15.66 -4.26
C ILE A 205 -2.49 -16.37 -3.64
N SER A 206 -1.67 -16.99 -4.48
CA SER A 206 -0.39 -17.60 -4.09
C SER A 206 0.78 -16.74 -4.58
N GLN A 207 1.94 -16.94 -3.98
CA GLN A 207 3.18 -16.33 -4.46
C GLN A 207 3.46 -16.75 -5.92
N GLU A 208 3.95 -15.81 -6.73
CA GLU A 208 4.47 -16.13 -8.06
C GLU A 208 5.77 -16.96 -7.88
N LEU A 209 5.70 -18.23 -8.25
CA LEU A 209 6.86 -19.12 -8.24
C LEU A 209 7.48 -19.15 -9.62
N PHE A 210 8.73 -18.75 -9.71
CA PHE A 210 9.53 -18.92 -10.93
C PHE A 210 10.19 -20.29 -10.90
N LEU A 211 9.64 -21.25 -11.66
CA LEU A 211 10.26 -22.56 -11.84
C LEU A 211 11.40 -22.43 -12.84
N ILE A 212 12.61 -22.63 -12.37
CA ILE A 212 13.81 -22.69 -13.24
C ILE A 212 14.09 -24.14 -13.49
N ASP A 213 13.73 -24.63 -14.69
CA ASP A 213 13.87 -26.05 -15.04
C ASP A 213 15.31 -26.45 -15.40
N SER A 214 16.15 -25.50 -15.78
CA SER A 214 17.57 -25.76 -16.04
C SER A 214 18.42 -24.52 -15.78
N ILE A 215 19.49 -24.70 -15.04
CA ILE A 215 20.58 -23.72 -14.91
C ILE A 215 21.68 -24.16 -15.88
N PRO A 216 22.09 -23.32 -16.83
CA PRO A 216 23.17 -23.66 -17.78
C PRO A 216 24.51 -23.83 -17.08
#